data_106cd49e9887af9c0a0171e2c7301f3b
#
_entry.id   106cd49e9887af9c0a0171e2c7301f3b
#
_cell.length_a   1.000
_cell.length_b   1.000
_cell.length_c   1.000
_cell.angle_alpha   90.00
_cell.angle_beta   90.00
_cell.angle_gamma   90.00
#
_symmetry.space_group_name_H-M   'P 1'
#
loop_
_entity.id
_entity.type
_entity.pdbx_description
1 polymer ?
#
loop_
_entity_poly.entity_id
_entity_poly.type
_entity_poly.pdbx_seq_one_letter_code
_entity_poly.pdbx_strand_id
1 'polypeptide(L)'
;LDPVVIDYDRDVLPLTPAGNATERHMVVAYLAAVRRTVSDQTAFWAEKLHRSRDEIDGILNNGPKIQNLVRATLMKRGGVGYVQPSPETFPSVEEVNHVITACGALPCATWLDGTSAGEQAEEELLELLIGKGVVALNIVPDRNWNIADPEVKRTKLLELYKIVDLARHLDLPLNVGTEMNAPGNRLVDDFAAPELGPVREAFMDSAAFIYGHTAMQRALGLGYGSAWAHAHFPTRKARNVFYTQAGRIIPPGKAGTARLKAISAASTETDPRVVLARLIEGQ
;
A
#
# COMPACT_ATOMS: atom_id res chain seq x y z
N LEU A 1 -7.26 -24.66 -17.27
CA LEU A 1 -6.10 -24.92 -18.17
C LEU A 1 -6.16 -26.33 -18.72
N ASP A 2 -7.19 -26.61 -19.52
CA ASP A 2 -7.42 -27.92 -20.12
C ASP A 2 -6.11 -28.56 -20.66
N PRO A 3 -5.83 -29.86 -20.34
CA PRO A 3 -6.66 -30.79 -19.57
C PRO A 3 -6.48 -30.75 -18.04
N VAL A 4 -5.70 -29.81 -17.52
CA VAL A 4 -5.39 -29.73 -16.08
C VAL A 4 -6.49 -28.98 -15.33
N VAL A 5 -7.10 -29.66 -14.36
CA VAL A 5 -8.15 -29.12 -13.48
C VAL A 5 -7.65 -29.14 -12.04
N ILE A 6 -7.95 -28.09 -11.31
CA ILE A 6 -7.73 -28.00 -9.86
C ILE A 6 -9.08 -27.85 -9.13
N ASP A 7 -9.14 -28.37 -7.94
CA ASP A 7 -10.25 -28.19 -7.00
C ASP A 7 -9.85 -27.14 -5.95
N TYR A 8 -10.73 -26.16 -5.71
CA TYR A 8 -10.41 -25.04 -4.83
C TYR A 8 -10.13 -25.51 -3.39
N ASP A 9 -11.01 -26.35 -2.85
CA ASP A 9 -10.93 -26.75 -1.44
C ASP A 9 -9.75 -27.73 -1.20
N ARG A 10 -9.48 -28.60 -2.16
CA ARG A 10 -8.42 -29.60 -2.06
C ARG A 10 -7.05 -29.08 -2.44
N ASP A 11 -6.95 -28.29 -3.52
CA ASP A 11 -5.67 -27.94 -4.14
C ASP A 11 -5.22 -26.50 -3.81
N VAL A 12 -6.14 -25.57 -3.50
CA VAL A 12 -5.83 -24.15 -3.29
C VAL A 12 -5.91 -23.76 -1.82
N LEU A 13 -7.02 -24.08 -1.16
CA LEU A 13 -7.27 -23.65 0.22
C LEU A 13 -6.20 -24.12 1.21
N PRO A 14 -5.64 -25.35 1.14
CA PRO A 14 -4.58 -25.79 2.03
C PRO A 14 -3.25 -25.03 1.86
N LEU A 15 -3.07 -24.30 0.77
CA LEU A 15 -1.89 -23.47 0.55
C LEU A 15 -1.95 -22.13 1.29
N THR A 16 -3.11 -21.80 1.85
CA THR A 16 -3.36 -20.49 2.49
C THR A 16 -3.14 -20.58 4.00
N PRO A 17 -2.36 -19.66 4.61
CA PRO A 17 -2.11 -19.70 6.06
C PRO A 17 -3.36 -19.45 6.92
N ALA A 18 -4.33 -18.69 6.40
CA ALA A 18 -5.51 -18.24 7.14
C ALA A 18 -6.81 -18.37 6.34
N GLY A 19 -6.87 -19.25 5.34
CA GLY A 19 -8.06 -19.47 4.52
C GLY A 19 -8.30 -18.41 3.43
N ASN A 20 -7.48 -17.38 3.34
CA ASN A 20 -7.63 -16.32 2.33
C ASN A 20 -6.79 -16.64 1.09
N ALA A 21 -7.41 -17.23 0.07
CA ALA A 21 -6.75 -17.51 -1.19
C ALA A 21 -6.54 -16.24 -2.01
N THR A 22 -5.37 -16.16 -2.65
CA THR A 22 -5.04 -15.14 -3.64
C THR A 22 -4.76 -15.80 -4.98
N GLU A 23 -4.67 -14.99 -6.05
CA GLU A 23 -4.29 -15.50 -7.38
C GLU A 23 -2.97 -16.28 -7.37
N ARG A 24 -2.02 -15.95 -6.47
CA ARG A 24 -0.75 -16.68 -6.35
C ARG A 24 -0.94 -18.12 -5.85
N HIS A 25 -1.85 -18.35 -4.92
CA HIS A 25 -2.16 -19.70 -4.45
C HIS A 25 -2.78 -20.54 -5.57
N MET A 26 -3.63 -19.96 -6.40
CA MET A 26 -4.17 -20.63 -7.59
C MET A 26 -3.06 -20.99 -8.59
N VAL A 27 -2.13 -20.06 -8.85
CA VAL A 27 -0.97 -20.34 -9.73
C VAL A 27 -0.13 -21.49 -9.19
N VAL A 28 0.15 -21.52 -7.88
CA VAL A 28 0.90 -22.61 -7.25
C VAL A 28 0.17 -23.94 -7.36
N ALA A 29 -1.15 -23.95 -7.14
CA ALA A 29 -1.97 -25.15 -7.30
C ALA A 29 -1.93 -25.70 -8.74
N TYR A 30 -2.06 -24.82 -9.74
CA TYR A 30 -1.94 -25.22 -11.15
C TYR A 30 -0.55 -25.77 -11.49
N LEU A 31 0.53 -25.12 -11.04
CA LEU A 31 1.89 -25.61 -11.22
C LEU A 31 2.08 -27.00 -10.61
N ALA A 32 1.54 -27.22 -9.41
CA ALA A 32 1.60 -28.53 -8.76
C ALA A 32 0.76 -29.58 -9.50
N ALA A 33 -0.41 -29.23 -10.00
CA ALA A 33 -1.26 -30.12 -10.77
C ALA A 33 -0.59 -30.53 -12.10
N VAL A 34 -0.02 -29.58 -12.85
CA VAL A 34 0.73 -29.87 -14.09
C VAL A 34 1.90 -30.79 -13.80
N ARG A 35 2.66 -30.60 -12.72
CA ARG A 35 3.75 -31.50 -12.33
C ARG A 35 3.31 -32.94 -12.10
N ARG A 36 2.08 -33.14 -11.61
CA ARG A 36 1.52 -34.49 -11.34
C ARG A 36 0.94 -35.17 -12.58
N THR A 37 0.39 -34.41 -13.51
CA THR A 37 -0.48 -34.95 -14.57
C THR A 37 0.06 -34.81 -15.98
N VAL A 38 1.04 -33.94 -16.21
CA VAL A 38 1.58 -33.66 -17.54
C VAL A 38 3.01 -34.16 -17.65
N SER A 39 3.27 -35.03 -18.60
CA SER A 39 4.61 -35.63 -18.85
C SER A 39 5.59 -34.61 -19.43
N ASP A 40 5.18 -33.82 -20.43
CA ASP A 40 5.99 -32.77 -21.04
C ASP A 40 5.52 -31.39 -20.55
N GLN A 41 5.98 -31.01 -19.35
CA GLN A 41 5.61 -29.74 -18.73
C GLN A 41 6.10 -28.53 -19.52
N THR A 42 7.29 -28.62 -20.14
CA THR A 42 7.84 -27.55 -20.96
C THR A 42 6.95 -27.26 -22.16
N ALA A 43 6.51 -28.31 -22.90
CA ALA A 43 5.58 -28.14 -24.02
C ALA A 43 4.25 -27.55 -23.57
N PHE A 44 3.69 -28.06 -22.47
CA PHE A 44 2.42 -27.58 -21.92
C PHE A 44 2.47 -26.08 -21.60
N TRP A 45 3.46 -25.65 -20.84
CA TRP A 45 3.57 -24.23 -20.47
C TRP A 45 3.97 -23.34 -21.66
N ALA A 46 4.77 -23.83 -22.59
CA ALA A 46 5.09 -23.12 -23.83
C ALA A 46 3.82 -22.78 -24.63
N GLU A 47 2.92 -23.76 -24.78
CA GLU A 47 1.62 -23.58 -25.44
C GLU A 47 0.73 -22.61 -24.67
N LYS A 48 0.50 -22.84 -23.35
CA LYS A 48 -0.45 -22.06 -22.54
C LYS A 48 0.01 -20.62 -22.30
N LEU A 49 1.31 -20.36 -22.31
CA LEU A 49 1.90 -19.03 -22.05
C LEU A 49 2.33 -18.32 -23.33
N HIS A 50 2.15 -18.94 -24.50
CA HIS A 50 2.57 -18.43 -25.80
C HIS A 50 4.06 -18.04 -25.83
N ARG A 51 4.91 -18.96 -25.35
CA ARG A 51 6.37 -18.82 -25.28
C ARG A 51 7.07 -19.96 -26.01
N SER A 52 8.36 -19.75 -26.32
CA SER A 52 9.19 -20.83 -26.83
C SER A 52 9.48 -21.88 -25.76
N ARG A 53 9.76 -23.13 -26.18
CA ARG A 53 10.16 -24.18 -25.25
C ARG A 53 11.44 -23.82 -24.48
N ASP A 54 12.41 -23.18 -25.15
CA ASP A 54 13.68 -22.80 -24.54
C ASP A 54 13.49 -21.76 -23.43
N GLU A 55 12.59 -20.76 -23.63
CA GLU A 55 12.24 -19.79 -22.60
C GLU A 55 11.61 -20.46 -21.37
N ILE A 56 10.69 -21.41 -21.60
CA ILE A 56 10.04 -22.12 -20.50
C ILE A 56 11.03 -23.03 -19.79
N ASP A 57 11.84 -23.78 -20.49
CA ASP A 57 12.84 -24.67 -19.89
C ASP A 57 13.81 -23.90 -19.00
N GLY A 58 14.24 -22.72 -19.43
CA GLY A 58 15.11 -21.84 -18.68
C GLY A 58 14.52 -21.30 -17.36
N ILE A 59 13.19 -21.34 -17.18
CA ILE A 59 12.52 -20.82 -15.97
C ILE A 59 11.67 -21.85 -15.23
N LEU A 60 11.39 -23.02 -15.81
CA LEU A 60 10.44 -24.01 -15.26
C LEU A 60 10.78 -24.42 -13.82
N ASN A 61 12.07 -24.55 -13.52
CA ASN A 61 12.57 -24.89 -12.20
C ASN A 61 12.83 -23.66 -11.30
N ASN A 62 12.61 -22.44 -11.80
CA ASN A 62 12.68 -21.21 -11.03
C ASN A 62 11.27 -20.81 -10.58
N GLY A 63 10.88 -21.24 -9.38
CA GLY A 63 9.51 -21.05 -8.85
C GLY A 63 9.01 -19.60 -8.99
N PRO A 64 9.72 -18.57 -8.52
CA PRO A 64 9.29 -17.18 -8.67
C PRO A 64 9.11 -16.74 -10.13
N LYS A 65 10.03 -17.10 -11.02
CA LYS A 65 9.96 -16.67 -12.43
C LYS A 65 8.77 -17.30 -13.17
N ILE A 66 8.58 -18.62 -13.05
CA ILE A 66 7.45 -19.29 -13.70
C ILE A 66 6.11 -18.83 -13.12
N GLN A 67 6.00 -18.64 -11.80
CA GLN A 67 4.78 -18.10 -11.17
C GLN A 67 4.43 -16.70 -11.68
N ASN A 68 5.42 -15.83 -11.79
CA ASN A 68 5.21 -14.47 -12.31
C ASN A 68 4.78 -14.48 -13.77
N LEU A 69 5.37 -15.35 -14.61
CA LEU A 69 4.99 -15.46 -16.00
C LEU A 69 3.57 -16.01 -16.16
N VAL A 70 3.22 -17.08 -15.43
CA VAL A 70 1.86 -17.65 -15.43
C VAL A 70 0.84 -16.60 -14.99
N ARG A 71 1.13 -15.88 -13.89
CA ARG A 71 0.28 -14.81 -13.37
C ARG A 71 0.09 -13.70 -14.40
N ALA A 72 1.18 -13.20 -14.99
CA ALA A 72 1.14 -12.09 -15.94
C ALA A 72 0.36 -12.46 -17.21
N THR A 73 0.53 -13.68 -17.71
CA THR A 73 -0.10 -14.12 -18.97
C THR A 73 -1.56 -14.55 -18.78
N LEU A 74 -1.86 -15.28 -17.71
CA LEU A 74 -3.17 -15.95 -17.58
C LEU A 74 -4.13 -15.25 -16.61
N MET A 75 -3.63 -14.48 -15.62
CA MET A 75 -4.45 -13.91 -14.54
C MET A 75 -4.62 -12.39 -14.64
N LYS A 76 -3.91 -11.72 -15.52
CA LYS A 76 -4.03 -10.28 -15.76
C LYS A 76 -4.93 -9.98 -16.95
N ARG A 77 -5.27 -8.71 -17.15
CA ARG A 77 -6.17 -8.25 -18.22
C ARG A 77 -5.76 -8.85 -19.57
N GLY A 78 -6.70 -9.51 -20.21
CA GLY A 78 -6.47 -10.27 -21.47
C GLY A 78 -6.14 -11.73 -21.27
N GLY A 79 -5.84 -12.20 -20.07
CA GLY A 79 -5.64 -13.62 -19.77
C GLY A 79 -6.95 -14.37 -19.51
N VAL A 80 -6.94 -15.69 -19.70
CA VAL A 80 -8.13 -16.55 -19.57
C VAL A 80 -8.71 -16.60 -18.15
N GLY A 81 -7.91 -16.33 -17.13
CA GLY A 81 -8.31 -16.28 -15.72
C GLY A 81 -8.68 -14.88 -15.24
N TYR A 82 -8.66 -13.86 -16.12
CA TYR A 82 -9.04 -12.51 -15.74
C TYR A 82 -10.55 -12.34 -15.76
N VAL A 83 -11.08 -11.87 -14.64
CA VAL A 83 -12.48 -11.45 -14.54
C VAL A 83 -12.52 -9.93 -14.52
N GLN A 84 -13.27 -9.34 -15.45
CA GLN A 84 -13.45 -7.90 -15.50
C GLN A 84 -14.19 -7.44 -14.23
N PRO A 85 -13.64 -6.49 -13.46
CA PRO A 85 -14.34 -5.90 -12.33
C PRO A 85 -15.67 -5.28 -12.74
N SER A 86 -16.69 -5.47 -11.91
CA SER A 86 -18.02 -4.85 -12.07
C SER A 86 -18.47 -4.28 -10.72
N PRO A 87 -19.47 -3.39 -10.70
CA PRO A 87 -20.04 -2.86 -9.47
C PRO A 87 -20.55 -3.96 -8.50
N GLU A 88 -20.93 -5.13 -9.01
CA GLU A 88 -21.38 -6.25 -8.19
C GLU A 88 -20.22 -6.98 -7.50
N THR A 89 -19.02 -6.89 -8.07
CA THR A 89 -17.82 -7.59 -7.57
C THR A 89 -16.88 -6.69 -6.76
N PHE A 90 -16.96 -5.37 -6.98
CA PHE A 90 -16.12 -4.40 -6.27
C PHE A 90 -16.96 -3.19 -5.81
N PRO A 91 -16.85 -2.80 -4.53
CA PRO A 91 -17.48 -1.57 -4.04
C PRO A 91 -16.84 -0.34 -4.69
N SER A 92 -17.57 0.77 -4.69
CA SER A 92 -17.03 2.05 -5.14
C SER A 92 -15.91 2.56 -4.20
N VAL A 93 -15.05 3.43 -4.70
CA VAL A 93 -13.98 4.05 -3.89
C VAL A 93 -14.59 4.84 -2.72
N GLU A 94 -15.72 5.50 -2.94
CA GLU A 94 -16.44 6.25 -1.92
C GLU A 94 -16.95 5.35 -0.79
N GLU A 95 -17.51 4.20 -1.12
CA GLU A 95 -17.98 3.22 -0.12
C GLU A 95 -16.81 2.68 0.70
N VAL A 96 -15.70 2.32 0.04
CA VAL A 96 -14.49 1.84 0.72
C VAL A 96 -13.92 2.92 1.65
N ASN A 97 -13.80 4.16 1.17
CA ASN A 97 -13.28 5.27 1.96
C ASN A 97 -14.20 5.60 3.14
N HIS A 98 -15.52 5.47 2.95
CA HIS A 98 -16.48 5.63 4.05
C HIS A 98 -16.27 4.57 5.15
N VAL A 99 -16.14 3.30 4.77
CA VAL A 99 -15.88 2.21 5.73
C VAL A 99 -14.56 2.42 6.45
N ILE A 100 -13.47 2.77 5.74
CA ILE A 100 -12.16 3.05 6.34
C ILE A 100 -12.29 4.17 7.38
N THR A 101 -12.96 5.26 7.03
CA THR A 101 -13.16 6.42 7.93
C THR A 101 -14.01 6.04 9.14
N ALA A 102 -15.08 5.28 8.95
CA ALA A 102 -15.94 4.79 10.03
C ALA A 102 -15.19 3.89 11.03
N CYS A 103 -14.16 3.17 10.56
CA CYS A 103 -13.25 2.41 11.41
C CYS A 103 -12.21 3.28 12.13
N GLY A 104 -12.22 4.58 11.95
CA GLY A 104 -11.24 5.51 12.52
C GLY A 104 -9.86 5.42 11.87
N ALA A 105 -9.77 4.86 10.66
CA ALA A 105 -8.55 4.76 9.87
C ALA A 105 -8.48 5.88 8.80
N LEU A 106 -7.34 5.98 8.10
CA LEU A 106 -7.12 6.97 7.06
C LEU A 106 -7.29 6.35 5.68
N PRO A 107 -8.25 6.80 4.85
CA PRO A 107 -8.31 6.42 3.44
C PRO A 107 -7.03 6.84 2.71
N CYS A 108 -6.33 5.85 2.14
CA CYS A 108 -5.02 6.03 1.54
C CYS A 108 -5.05 5.50 0.11
N ALA A 109 -4.83 6.36 -0.88
CA ALA A 109 -4.64 5.92 -2.26
C ALA A 109 -3.23 5.36 -2.45
N THR A 110 -3.05 4.42 -3.36
CA THR A 110 -1.72 3.87 -3.67
C THR A 110 -1.25 4.39 -5.01
N TRP A 111 -0.04 4.93 -5.02
CA TRP A 111 0.74 5.24 -6.21
C TRP A 111 1.96 4.30 -6.25
N LEU A 112 2.31 3.77 -7.41
CA LEU A 112 3.34 2.76 -7.54
C LEU A 112 4.66 3.31 -8.09
N ASP A 113 4.68 3.79 -9.34
CA ASP A 113 5.93 4.18 -9.98
C ASP A 113 5.80 5.20 -11.13
N GLY A 114 4.62 5.76 -11.36
CA GLY A 114 4.38 6.78 -12.38
C GLY A 114 4.31 6.26 -13.82
N THR A 115 4.33 4.93 -14.03
CA THR A 115 4.41 4.37 -15.39
C THR A 115 3.07 3.94 -15.97
N SER A 116 2.04 3.79 -15.15
CA SER A 116 0.69 3.47 -15.64
C SER A 116 -0.01 4.71 -16.21
N ALA A 117 -0.93 4.51 -17.14
CA ALA A 117 -1.65 5.63 -17.77
C ALA A 117 -2.41 6.52 -16.75
N GLY A 118 -2.95 5.91 -15.69
CA GLY A 118 -3.61 6.67 -14.62
C GLY A 118 -2.61 7.48 -13.78
N GLU A 119 -1.42 6.94 -13.54
CA GLU A 119 -0.38 7.62 -12.77
C GLU A 119 0.34 8.71 -13.59
N GLN A 120 0.26 8.68 -14.90
CA GLN A 120 0.77 9.75 -15.78
C GLN A 120 -0.13 11.01 -15.77
N ALA A 121 -1.39 10.88 -15.35
CA ALA A 121 -2.31 11.99 -15.10
C ALA A 121 -2.40 12.26 -13.58
N GLU A 122 -1.27 12.46 -12.91
CA GLU A 122 -1.13 12.48 -11.46
C GLU A 122 -2.01 13.49 -10.75
N GLU A 123 -2.02 14.73 -11.22
CA GLU A 123 -2.76 15.82 -10.60
C GLU A 123 -4.26 15.56 -10.68
N GLU A 124 -4.77 15.23 -11.86
CA GLU A 124 -6.18 14.89 -12.07
C GLU A 124 -6.59 13.66 -11.23
N LEU A 125 -5.72 12.66 -11.18
CA LEU A 125 -5.95 11.45 -10.39
C LEU A 125 -6.04 11.77 -8.90
N LEU A 126 -5.08 12.53 -8.37
CA LEU A 126 -5.06 12.86 -6.93
C LEU A 126 -6.21 13.78 -6.55
N GLU A 127 -6.54 14.78 -7.35
CA GLU A 127 -7.70 15.64 -7.12
C GLU A 127 -9.02 14.86 -7.11
N LEU A 128 -9.20 13.95 -8.07
CA LEU A 128 -10.35 13.05 -8.09
C LEU A 128 -10.44 12.20 -6.82
N LEU A 129 -9.33 11.58 -6.41
CA LEU A 129 -9.29 10.72 -5.23
C LEU A 129 -9.50 11.50 -3.92
N ILE A 130 -8.96 12.71 -3.83
CA ILE A 130 -9.23 13.64 -2.74
C ILE A 130 -10.72 13.96 -2.66
N GLY A 131 -11.35 14.28 -3.79
CA GLY A 131 -12.79 14.50 -3.88
C GLY A 131 -13.62 13.29 -3.42
N LYS A 132 -13.07 12.08 -3.53
CA LYS A 132 -13.67 10.82 -3.08
C LYS A 132 -13.30 10.44 -1.63
N GLY A 133 -12.66 11.32 -0.88
CA GLY A 133 -12.39 11.15 0.55
C GLY A 133 -11.01 10.59 0.90
N VAL A 134 -10.09 10.45 -0.06
CA VAL A 134 -8.69 10.09 0.23
C VAL A 134 -8.00 11.23 1.00
N VAL A 135 -7.25 10.86 2.04
CA VAL A 135 -6.56 11.81 2.92
C VAL A 135 -5.04 11.62 2.97
N ALA A 136 -4.53 10.53 2.41
CA ALA A 136 -3.09 10.24 2.36
C ALA A 136 -2.76 9.46 1.07
N LEU A 137 -1.48 9.44 0.71
CA LEU A 137 -0.97 8.69 -0.45
C LEU A 137 0.00 7.60 0.03
N ASN A 138 -0.24 6.36 -0.36
CA ASN A 138 0.70 5.26 -0.10
C ASN A 138 1.69 5.12 -1.25
N ILE A 139 2.97 5.06 -0.93
CA ILE A 139 4.06 4.87 -1.88
C ILE A 139 4.99 3.74 -1.43
N VAL A 140 5.66 3.11 -2.39
CA VAL A 140 6.66 2.06 -2.15
C VAL A 140 7.97 2.47 -2.84
N PRO A 141 8.85 3.24 -2.18
CA PRO A 141 10.03 3.84 -2.83
C PRO A 141 10.99 2.82 -3.44
N ASP A 142 11.11 1.62 -2.87
CA ASP A 142 11.94 0.52 -3.40
C ASP A 142 11.64 0.20 -4.89
N ARG A 143 10.39 0.42 -5.33
CA ARG A 143 9.97 0.26 -6.73
C ARG A 143 10.55 1.31 -7.68
N ASN A 144 11.05 2.41 -7.15
CA ASN A 144 11.51 3.57 -7.92
C ASN A 144 13.03 3.71 -7.91
N TRP A 145 13.68 3.39 -6.79
CA TRP A 145 15.13 3.58 -6.66
C TRP A 145 15.96 2.28 -6.75
N ASN A 146 15.41 1.14 -6.31
CA ASN A 146 16.14 -0.13 -6.27
C ASN A 146 16.02 -0.90 -7.59
N ILE A 147 16.45 -0.30 -8.67
CA ILE A 147 16.33 -0.80 -10.04
C ILE A 147 17.72 -0.93 -10.64
N ALA A 148 17.99 -2.10 -11.25
CA ALA A 148 19.30 -2.42 -11.82
C ALA A 148 19.58 -1.64 -13.13
N ASP A 149 18.56 -1.41 -13.96
CA ASP A 149 18.69 -0.64 -15.20
C ASP A 149 18.77 0.86 -14.89
N PRO A 150 19.88 1.55 -15.25
CA PRO A 150 20.08 2.95 -14.89
C PRO A 150 19.06 3.92 -15.52
N GLU A 151 18.61 3.67 -16.75
CA GLU A 151 17.67 4.55 -17.43
C GLU A 151 16.26 4.40 -16.87
N VAL A 152 15.83 3.16 -16.59
CA VAL A 152 14.56 2.88 -15.91
C VAL A 152 14.59 3.47 -14.51
N LYS A 153 15.70 3.31 -13.76
CA LYS A 153 15.89 3.89 -12.43
C LYS A 153 15.75 5.41 -12.47
N ARG A 154 16.46 6.06 -13.40
CA ARG A 154 16.42 7.52 -13.55
C ARG A 154 14.99 8.02 -13.79
N THR A 155 14.27 7.40 -14.71
CA THR A 155 12.88 7.76 -15.02
C THR A 155 11.98 7.64 -13.80
N LYS A 156 11.99 6.48 -13.15
CA LYS A 156 11.14 6.22 -11.97
C LYS A 156 11.49 7.07 -10.75
N LEU A 157 12.77 7.42 -10.57
CA LEU A 157 13.17 8.37 -9.51
C LEU A 157 12.62 9.77 -9.75
N LEU A 158 12.63 10.24 -10.99
CA LEU A 158 12.03 11.54 -11.33
C LEU A 158 10.54 11.55 -11.02
N GLU A 159 9.82 10.48 -11.36
CA GLU A 159 8.40 10.35 -11.03
C GLU A 159 8.17 10.29 -9.51
N LEU A 160 9.03 9.60 -8.75
CA LEU A 160 8.95 9.60 -7.28
C LEU A 160 9.10 11.01 -6.70
N TYR A 161 10.05 11.79 -7.16
CA TYR A 161 10.25 13.16 -6.66
C TYR A 161 9.06 14.06 -7.03
N LYS A 162 8.57 13.93 -8.23
CA LYS A 162 7.41 14.67 -8.74
C LYS A 162 6.15 14.37 -7.92
N ILE A 163 5.83 13.11 -7.67
CA ILE A 163 4.65 12.75 -6.88
C ILE A 163 4.77 13.20 -5.41
N VAL A 164 5.98 13.17 -4.83
CA VAL A 164 6.20 13.68 -3.48
C VAL A 164 5.97 15.19 -3.40
N ASP A 165 6.46 15.93 -4.38
CA ASP A 165 6.24 17.38 -4.45
C ASP A 165 4.76 17.73 -4.69
N LEU A 166 4.09 17.00 -5.56
CA LEU A 166 2.65 17.15 -5.79
C LEU A 166 1.84 16.83 -4.53
N ALA A 167 2.15 15.75 -3.84
CA ALA A 167 1.51 15.38 -2.58
C ALA A 167 1.67 16.47 -1.51
N ARG A 168 2.85 17.10 -1.43
CA ARG A 168 3.08 18.27 -0.55
C ARG A 168 2.21 19.47 -0.95
N HIS A 169 2.12 19.74 -2.26
CA HIS A 169 1.30 20.85 -2.77
C HIS A 169 -0.19 20.65 -2.47
N LEU A 170 -0.67 19.41 -2.54
CA LEU A 170 -2.05 19.03 -2.27
C LEU A 170 -2.34 18.75 -0.78
N ASP A 171 -1.39 19.00 0.11
CA ASP A 171 -1.48 18.66 1.54
C ASP A 171 -1.85 17.17 1.78
N LEU A 172 -1.28 16.25 1.00
CA LEU A 172 -1.43 14.80 1.16
C LEU A 172 -0.23 14.22 1.90
N PRO A 173 -0.37 13.77 3.15
CA PRO A 173 0.68 13.00 3.83
C PRO A 173 0.96 11.67 3.12
N LEU A 174 2.21 11.21 3.22
CA LEU A 174 2.66 9.98 2.58
C LEU A 174 2.67 8.82 3.58
N ASN A 175 2.09 7.70 3.21
CA ASN A 175 2.35 6.42 3.87
C ASN A 175 3.44 5.69 3.10
N VAL A 176 4.62 5.57 3.69
CA VAL A 176 5.77 4.93 3.04
C VAL A 176 5.82 3.47 3.46
N GLY A 177 5.58 2.59 2.52
CA GLY A 177 5.47 1.16 2.74
C GLY A 177 6.46 0.33 1.95
N THR A 178 6.38 -0.99 2.13
CA THR A 178 7.10 -1.98 1.34
C THR A 178 6.13 -2.99 0.74
N GLU A 179 6.52 -3.63 -0.35
CA GLU A 179 5.78 -4.77 -0.92
C GLU A 179 6.46 -6.09 -0.53
N MET A 180 5.93 -6.77 0.48
CA MET A 180 6.44 -8.09 0.91
C MET A 180 5.60 -9.23 0.31
N ASN A 181 5.37 -9.19 -0.99
CA ASN A 181 4.49 -10.13 -1.70
C ASN A 181 5.24 -11.12 -2.58
N ALA A 182 6.56 -11.06 -2.61
CA ALA A 182 7.40 -11.97 -3.39
C ALA A 182 8.74 -12.24 -2.69
N PRO A 183 9.36 -13.41 -2.95
CA PRO A 183 10.71 -13.71 -2.46
C PRO A 183 11.72 -12.63 -2.91
N GLY A 184 12.56 -12.17 -1.98
CA GLY A 184 13.56 -11.14 -2.24
C GLY A 184 13.11 -9.69 -2.00
N ASN A 185 11.81 -9.46 -1.76
CA ASN A 185 11.34 -8.14 -1.38
C ASN A 185 11.85 -7.77 0.02
N ARG A 186 12.15 -6.50 0.24
CA ARG A 186 12.65 -5.98 1.51
C ARG A 186 11.54 -5.87 2.55
N LEU A 187 11.86 -6.18 3.81
CA LEU A 187 10.99 -5.95 4.95
C LEU A 187 10.87 -4.45 5.27
N VAL A 188 11.97 -3.72 5.12
CA VAL A 188 12.07 -2.27 5.34
C VAL A 188 12.87 -1.68 4.19
N ASP A 189 12.46 -0.52 3.69
CA ASP A 189 13.19 0.22 2.66
C ASP A 189 14.53 0.76 3.22
N ASP A 190 15.49 1.02 2.35
CA ASP A 190 16.77 1.59 2.73
C ASP A 190 16.69 3.14 2.72
N PHE A 191 16.18 3.70 3.80
CA PHE A 191 16.09 5.16 3.95
C PHE A 191 17.44 5.87 4.03
N ALA A 192 18.55 5.14 4.08
CA ALA A 192 19.90 5.70 3.97
C ALA A 192 20.36 5.82 2.52
N ALA A 193 19.63 5.24 1.56
CA ALA A 193 19.96 5.35 0.14
C ALA A 193 20.05 6.82 -0.28
N PRO A 194 21.11 7.22 -1.02
CA PRO A 194 21.29 8.60 -1.48
C PRO A 194 20.10 9.13 -2.29
N GLU A 195 19.46 8.25 -3.06
CA GLU A 195 18.29 8.55 -3.87
C GLU A 195 17.09 9.02 -3.05
N LEU A 196 16.96 8.56 -1.82
CA LEU A 196 15.87 8.98 -0.93
C LEU A 196 16.20 10.23 -0.10
N GLY A 197 17.44 10.71 -0.17
CA GLY A 197 17.87 11.94 0.52
C GLY A 197 16.96 13.14 0.29
N PRO A 198 16.60 13.49 -0.96
CA PRO A 198 15.75 14.66 -1.26
C PRO A 198 14.35 14.61 -0.68
N VAL A 199 13.80 13.41 -0.48
CA VAL A 199 12.42 13.20 -0.03
C VAL A 199 12.31 12.72 1.42
N ARG A 200 13.44 12.49 2.09
CA ARG A 200 13.49 11.95 3.46
C ARG A 200 12.66 12.76 4.47
N GLU A 201 12.75 14.08 4.41
CA GLU A 201 12.00 14.94 5.35
C GLU A 201 10.49 14.77 5.17
N ALA A 202 10.00 14.72 3.92
CA ALA A 202 8.60 14.46 3.64
C ALA A 202 8.12 13.11 4.20
N PHE A 203 8.97 12.10 4.11
CA PHE A 203 8.67 10.77 4.66
C PHE A 203 8.60 10.80 6.19
N MET A 204 9.54 11.48 6.85
CA MET A 204 9.57 11.60 8.30
C MET A 204 8.38 12.39 8.85
N ASP A 205 8.01 13.49 8.19
CA ASP A 205 6.84 14.29 8.57
C ASP A 205 5.55 13.49 8.42
N SER A 206 5.44 12.76 7.33
CA SER A 206 4.30 11.90 7.05
C SER A 206 4.20 10.72 8.01
N ALA A 207 5.32 10.10 8.39
CA ALA A 207 5.35 9.08 9.42
C ALA A 207 4.89 9.63 10.78
N ALA A 208 5.35 10.83 11.16
CA ALA A 208 4.89 11.51 12.36
C ALA A 208 3.39 11.82 12.29
N PHE A 209 2.88 12.28 11.13
CA PHE A 209 1.45 12.52 10.92
C PHE A 209 0.62 11.25 11.17
N ILE A 210 0.98 10.13 10.53
CA ILE A 210 0.26 8.85 10.66
C ILE A 210 0.31 8.35 12.10
N TYR A 211 1.47 8.45 12.74
CA TYR A 211 1.64 8.06 14.13
C TYR A 211 0.80 8.94 15.07
N GLY A 212 0.83 10.26 14.88
CA GLY A 212 0.04 11.21 15.67
C GLY A 212 -1.46 10.95 15.54
N HIS A 213 -1.96 10.78 14.30
CA HIS A 213 -3.34 10.37 14.09
C HIS A 213 -3.67 9.06 14.81
N THR A 214 -2.86 8.02 14.62
CA THR A 214 -3.13 6.68 15.17
C THR A 214 -3.14 6.69 16.69
N ALA A 215 -2.18 7.36 17.31
CA ALA A 215 -2.07 7.46 18.76
C ALA A 215 -3.25 8.22 19.36
N MET A 216 -3.59 9.38 18.79
CA MET A 216 -4.72 10.21 19.21
C MET A 216 -6.05 9.51 19.03
N GLN A 217 -6.26 8.83 17.87
CA GLN A 217 -7.48 8.07 17.59
C GLN A 217 -7.67 6.93 18.59
N ARG A 218 -6.63 6.15 18.83
CA ARG A 218 -6.72 4.96 19.71
C ARG A 218 -6.89 5.30 21.19
N ALA A 219 -6.26 6.38 21.65
CA ALA A 219 -6.27 6.73 23.06
C ALA A 219 -7.43 7.66 23.45
N LEU A 220 -7.84 8.54 22.54
CA LEU A 220 -8.74 9.65 22.84
C LEU A 220 -9.98 9.69 21.93
N GLY A 221 -10.02 8.95 20.83
CA GLY A 221 -11.03 9.12 19.79
C GLY A 221 -10.87 10.41 18.97
N LEU A 222 -9.75 11.11 19.13
CA LEU A 222 -9.46 12.41 18.52
C LEU A 222 -8.55 12.26 17.29
N GLY A 223 -8.86 11.32 16.41
CA GLY A 223 -8.10 11.12 15.15
C GLY A 223 -8.44 12.17 14.10
N TYR A 224 -7.70 12.15 13.01
CA TYR A 224 -7.77 13.10 11.89
C TYR A 224 -9.20 13.25 11.30
N GLY A 225 -9.95 12.16 11.19
CA GLY A 225 -11.33 12.14 10.68
C GLY A 225 -12.40 12.39 11.74
N SER A 226 -12.04 12.66 13.00
CA SER A 226 -13.01 12.92 14.08
C SER A 226 -13.74 14.25 13.91
N ALA A 227 -14.97 14.33 14.45
CA ALA A 227 -15.73 15.58 14.50
C ALA A 227 -14.94 16.70 15.21
N TRP A 228 -14.18 16.34 16.26
CA TRP A 228 -13.30 17.26 16.96
C TRP A 228 -12.24 17.87 16.04
N ALA A 229 -11.54 17.04 15.24
CA ALA A 229 -10.52 17.52 14.33
C ALA A 229 -11.09 18.45 13.25
N HIS A 230 -12.26 18.12 12.71
CA HIS A 230 -12.95 18.96 11.73
C HIS A 230 -13.42 20.29 12.31
N ALA A 231 -13.90 20.31 13.56
CA ALA A 231 -14.35 21.52 14.23
C ALA A 231 -13.20 22.49 14.54
N HIS A 232 -12.00 21.97 14.91
CA HIS A 232 -10.87 22.80 15.32
C HIS A 232 -9.92 23.16 14.17
N PHE A 233 -9.89 22.35 13.10
CA PHE A 233 -8.98 22.56 11.97
C PHE A 233 -9.76 22.54 10.65
N PRO A 234 -10.21 23.69 10.16
CA PRO A 234 -11.06 23.77 8.98
C PRO A 234 -10.33 23.35 7.68
N THR A 235 -9.01 23.50 7.64
CA THR A 235 -8.22 23.15 6.47
C THR A 235 -7.46 21.84 6.66
N ARG A 236 -7.21 21.11 5.58
CA ARG A 236 -6.36 19.91 5.57
C ARG A 236 -4.96 20.23 6.11
N LYS A 237 -4.37 21.31 5.63
CA LYS A 237 -3.05 21.77 6.08
C LYS A 237 -2.95 21.94 7.59
N ALA A 238 -3.93 22.60 8.19
CA ALA A 238 -3.95 22.81 9.64
C ALA A 238 -4.05 21.49 10.42
N ARG A 239 -4.89 20.56 9.94
CA ARG A 239 -4.97 19.22 10.53
C ARG A 239 -3.64 18.46 10.40
N ASN A 240 -3.03 18.50 9.21
CA ASN A 240 -1.75 17.83 8.98
C ASN A 240 -0.66 18.33 9.93
N VAL A 241 -0.53 19.66 10.08
CA VAL A 241 0.44 20.27 10.99
C VAL A 241 0.23 19.80 12.43
N PHE A 242 -1.02 19.79 12.90
CA PHE A 242 -1.33 19.36 14.27
C PHE A 242 -0.93 17.90 14.49
N TYR A 243 -1.36 16.97 13.62
CA TYR A 243 -1.08 15.55 13.80
C TYR A 243 0.41 15.23 13.61
N THR A 244 1.12 15.94 12.74
CA THR A 244 2.58 15.82 12.60
C THR A 244 3.29 16.25 13.89
N GLN A 245 2.90 17.36 14.47
CA GLN A 245 3.45 17.83 15.76
C GLN A 245 3.15 16.85 16.89
N ALA A 246 1.90 16.41 17.01
CA ALA A 246 1.53 15.41 18.00
C ALA A 246 2.36 14.13 17.86
N GLY A 247 2.54 13.62 16.64
CA GLY A 247 3.32 12.43 16.40
C GLY A 247 4.83 12.57 16.68
N ARG A 248 5.38 13.77 16.54
CA ARG A 248 6.77 14.06 16.94
C ARG A 248 6.97 14.13 18.45
N ILE A 249 5.93 14.51 19.19
CA ILE A 249 5.98 14.72 20.66
C ILE A 249 5.62 13.44 21.42
N ILE A 250 4.66 12.66 20.92
CA ILE A 250 4.19 11.44 21.59
C ILE A 250 5.29 10.37 21.53
N PRO A 251 5.86 9.93 22.65
CA PRO A 251 6.84 8.86 22.65
C PRO A 251 6.18 7.53 22.24
N PRO A 252 6.91 6.62 21.56
CA PRO A 252 6.36 5.33 21.15
C PRO A 252 6.05 4.42 22.34
N GLY A 253 5.10 3.51 22.15
CA GLY A 253 4.78 2.44 23.08
C GLY A 253 4.02 2.89 24.34
N LYS A 254 4.31 2.22 25.48
CA LYS A 254 3.57 2.40 26.73
C LYS A 254 3.65 3.82 27.29
N ALA A 255 4.78 4.50 27.13
CA ALA A 255 4.97 5.87 27.61
C ALA A 255 4.01 6.84 26.91
N GLY A 256 3.89 6.77 25.59
CA GLY A 256 2.94 7.58 24.83
C GLY A 256 1.49 7.28 25.20
N THR A 257 1.16 6.01 25.36
CA THR A 257 -0.19 5.62 25.80
C THR A 257 -0.54 6.19 27.19
N ALA A 258 0.39 6.14 28.14
CA ALA A 258 0.19 6.67 29.48
C ALA A 258 -0.02 8.19 29.43
N ARG A 259 0.78 8.90 28.65
CA ARG A 259 0.68 10.35 28.46
C ARG A 259 -0.68 10.77 27.87
N LEU A 260 -1.14 10.09 26.84
CA LEU A 260 -2.44 10.35 26.22
C LEU A 260 -3.60 10.04 27.16
N LYS A 261 -3.53 8.96 27.96
CA LYS A 261 -4.54 8.65 28.98
C LYS A 261 -4.63 9.73 30.07
N ALA A 262 -3.52 10.34 30.47
CA ALA A 262 -3.54 11.45 31.42
C ALA A 262 -4.26 12.69 30.87
N ILE A 263 -4.21 12.91 29.54
CA ILE A 263 -4.99 13.99 28.89
C ILE A 263 -6.47 13.63 28.86
N SER A 264 -6.84 12.40 28.56
CA SER A 264 -8.22 11.93 28.51
C SER A 264 -8.98 12.10 29.82
N ALA A 265 -8.31 11.96 30.96
CA ALA A 265 -8.91 12.13 32.28
C ALA A 265 -9.33 13.57 32.59
N ALA A 266 -8.94 14.53 31.76
CA ALA A 266 -9.05 15.95 32.09
C ALA A 266 -10.10 16.75 31.34
N SER A 267 -10.72 16.27 30.23
CA SER A 267 -11.87 16.94 29.56
C SER A 267 -12.25 16.36 28.18
N THR A 268 -13.53 16.37 27.82
CA THR A 268 -14.08 16.03 26.50
C THR A 268 -14.10 17.22 25.52
N GLU A 269 -13.90 18.44 26.01
CA GLU A 269 -13.81 19.67 25.21
C GLU A 269 -12.40 20.30 25.35
N THR A 270 -11.42 19.70 24.66
CA THR A 270 -10.05 20.16 24.83
C THR A 270 -9.59 20.95 23.60
N ASP A 271 -9.25 22.23 23.79
CA ASP A 271 -8.56 23.05 22.78
C ASP A 271 -7.29 22.33 22.30
N PRO A 272 -7.04 22.25 20.99
CA PRO A 272 -5.84 21.61 20.44
C PRO A 272 -4.53 22.13 21.02
N ARG A 273 -4.47 23.42 21.37
CA ARG A 273 -3.29 24.04 22.00
C ARG A 273 -3.03 23.47 23.40
N VAL A 274 -4.11 23.22 24.15
CA VAL A 274 -4.03 22.59 25.46
C VAL A 274 -3.58 21.14 25.35
N VAL A 275 -4.09 20.42 24.35
CA VAL A 275 -3.63 19.02 24.08
C VAL A 275 -2.13 18.99 23.78
N LEU A 276 -1.65 19.85 22.88
CA LEU A 276 -0.23 19.92 22.56
C LEU A 276 0.63 20.36 23.75
N ALA A 277 0.20 21.39 24.51
CA ALA A 277 0.91 21.83 25.70
C ALA A 277 1.08 20.70 26.73
N ARG A 278 0.01 19.97 27.02
CA ARG A 278 0.07 18.80 27.93
C ARG A 278 0.93 17.66 27.41
N LEU A 279 0.97 17.47 26.10
CA LEU A 279 1.88 16.51 25.49
C LEU A 279 3.35 16.92 25.67
N ILE A 280 3.65 18.22 25.67
CA ILE A 280 4.99 18.77 25.90
C ILE A 280 5.36 18.71 27.39
N GLU A 281 4.48 19.15 28.28
CA GLU A 281 4.71 19.17 29.72
C GLU A 281 4.98 17.81 30.34
N GLY A 282 4.47 16.77 29.72
CA GLY A 282 4.76 15.38 30.12
C GLY A 282 6.15 14.88 29.69
N GLN A 283 7.00 15.69 29.07
CA GLN A 283 8.39 15.32 28.74
C GLN A 283 9.27 15.45 29.98
#